data_361ead8b1deb30f2112fb9b79aaa0c1d
#
_entry.id   361ead8b1deb30f2112fb9b79aaa0c1d
#
_cell.length_a   1.000
_cell.length_b   1.000
_cell.length_c   1.000
_cell.angle_alpha   90.00
_cell.angle_beta   90.00
_cell.angle_gamma   90.00
#
_symmetry.space_group_name_H-M   'P 1'
#
loop_
_entity.id
_entity.type
_entity.pdbx_description
1 polymer ?
#
loop_
_entity_poly.entity_id
_entity_poly.type
_entity_poly.pdbx_seq_one_letter_code
_entity_poly.pdbx_strand_id
1 'polypeptide(L)'
;MFKKLINKNEVNVVVHGGCFHADDVACIALLKLVHNEVNVIRKFKVDVDTETADYILDIGRVDKVTENQVILDHHQTPELIEGTEVKHCAFSKLTERMIDPDNVLFKKHLYNALVLPVAAQDNGQNYSEFGLVPSPLTFVNAMGLSWKDDQKLNDQRFGEVVNMAMMVIKNIIKTIEDKIEAVDEVTAAIRKMEGGVLVLDRYLPWVDSVIEYNNGEPKVKLVIYPSNRGGFNIQVVPIKGGSFESWLKIPEEVANLEGCSGQAHSAFAFFDSVEHAVEAARKIVKDA
;
A
#
# COMPACT_ATOMS: atom_id res chain seq x y z
N MET A 1 13.24 -2.12 -8.72
CA MET A 1 12.29 -1.84 -7.62
C MET A 1 12.95 -2.03 -6.26
N PHE A 2 13.15 -3.24 -5.74
CA PHE A 2 14.00 -3.47 -4.58
C PHE A 2 15.33 -4.07 -4.99
N LYS A 3 16.42 -3.55 -4.41
CA LYS A 3 17.77 -4.11 -4.57
C LYS A 3 18.15 -4.89 -3.32
N LYS A 4 18.98 -5.92 -3.50
CA LYS A 4 19.64 -6.58 -2.37
C LYS A 4 20.69 -5.64 -1.80
N LEU A 5 20.73 -5.47 -0.49
CA LEU A 5 21.81 -4.74 0.18
C LEU A 5 23.06 -5.62 0.33
N ILE A 6 22.85 -6.92 0.47
CA ILE A 6 23.89 -7.94 0.49
C ILE A 6 23.72 -8.84 -0.73
N ASN A 7 24.76 -8.95 -1.55
CA ASN A 7 24.70 -9.71 -2.79
C ASN A 7 24.90 -11.23 -2.55
N LYS A 8 23.95 -11.81 -1.78
CA LYS A 8 23.87 -13.25 -1.52
C LYS A 8 22.47 -13.76 -1.85
N ASN A 9 22.36 -15.05 -2.21
CA ASN A 9 21.06 -15.70 -2.41
C ASN A 9 20.50 -16.24 -1.09
N GLU A 10 21.36 -16.72 -0.23
CA GLU A 10 21.06 -17.16 1.13
C GLU A 10 21.66 -16.17 2.13
N VAL A 11 20.86 -15.76 3.11
CA VAL A 11 21.26 -14.78 4.14
C VAL A 11 20.83 -15.24 5.54
N ASN A 12 21.68 -14.93 6.51
CA ASN A 12 21.40 -15.13 7.93
C ASN A 12 20.93 -13.81 8.54
N VAL A 13 19.79 -13.84 9.20
CA VAL A 13 19.15 -12.66 9.76
C VAL A 13 18.93 -12.86 11.26
N VAL A 14 19.42 -11.93 12.06
CA VAL A 14 19.08 -11.83 13.48
C VAL A 14 18.05 -10.73 13.66
N VAL A 15 16.98 -11.05 14.36
CA VAL A 15 15.89 -10.12 14.63
C VAL A 15 15.41 -10.28 16.08
N HIS A 16 14.72 -9.27 16.62
CA HIS A 16 14.20 -9.24 17.97
C HIS A 16 13.44 -10.54 18.37
N GLY A 17 13.73 -11.06 19.55
CA GLY A 17 13.07 -12.24 20.14
C GLY A 17 11.91 -11.85 21.06
N GLY A 18 11.16 -12.84 21.51
CA GLY A 18 9.99 -12.63 22.37
C GLY A 18 8.74 -12.21 21.61
N CYS A 19 7.96 -11.27 22.11
CA CYS A 19 6.82 -10.73 21.35
C CYS A 19 7.33 -10.12 20.05
N PHE A 20 6.62 -10.36 18.97
CA PHE A 20 6.96 -9.80 17.66
C PHE A 20 6.00 -8.68 17.29
N HIS A 21 6.50 -7.71 16.53
CA HIS A 21 5.81 -6.53 16.10
C HIS A 21 5.65 -6.51 14.57
N ALA A 22 4.95 -5.50 14.06
CA ALA A 22 4.73 -5.41 12.62
C ALA A 22 6.00 -5.09 11.83
N ASP A 23 6.96 -4.39 12.42
CA ASP A 23 8.19 -3.98 11.76
C ASP A 23 9.21 -5.13 11.62
N ASP A 24 9.47 -5.91 12.67
CA ASP A 24 10.35 -7.09 12.61
C ASP A 24 9.78 -8.15 11.63
N VAL A 25 8.45 -8.40 11.68
CA VAL A 25 7.76 -9.27 10.75
C VAL A 25 7.87 -8.75 9.30
N ALA A 26 7.68 -7.43 9.08
CA ALA A 26 7.77 -6.83 7.76
C ALA A 26 9.20 -6.85 7.21
N CYS A 27 10.21 -6.66 8.06
CA CYS A 27 11.62 -6.80 7.68
C CYS A 27 11.90 -8.19 7.08
N ILE A 28 11.53 -9.24 7.80
CA ILE A 28 11.76 -10.62 7.34
C ILE A 28 10.94 -10.93 6.09
N ALA A 29 9.69 -10.48 6.04
CA ALA A 29 8.84 -10.65 4.85
C ALA A 29 9.46 -9.98 3.62
N LEU A 30 9.99 -8.76 3.74
CA LEU A 30 10.65 -8.05 2.64
C LEU A 30 11.92 -8.76 2.19
N LEU A 31 12.76 -9.22 3.12
CA LEU A 31 13.97 -9.97 2.79
C LEU A 31 13.66 -11.26 2.04
N LYS A 32 12.60 -11.99 2.43
CA LYS A 32 12.13 -13.19 1.73
C LYS A 32 11.58 -12.93 0.32
N LEU A 33 11.22 -11.70 -0.01
CA LEU A 33 10.82 -11.32 -1.38
C LEU A 33 12.03 -11.09 -2.31
N VAL A 34 13.22 -10.81 -1.75
CA VAL A 34 14.41 -10.45 -2.54
C VAL A 34 15.54 -11.49 -2.48
N HIS A 35 15.59 -12.30 -1.42
CA HIS A 35 16.55 -13.39 -1.27
C HIS A 35 15.86 -14.74 -1.45
N ASN A 36 16.60 -15.75 -1.97
CA ASN A 36 16.05 -17.08 -2.21
C ASN A 36 15.84 -17.85 -0.90
N GLU A 37 16.74 -17.64 0.08
CA GLU A 37 16.69 -18.26 1.39
C GLU A 37 17.05 -17.25 2.48
N VAL A 38 16.23 -17.23 3.55
CA VAL A 38 16.39 -16.33 4.68
C VAL A 38 16.30 -17.15 5.96
N ASN A 39 17.46 -17.35 6.58
CA ASN A 39 17.61 -18.07 7.85
C ASN A 39 17.43 -17.07 8.99
N VAL A 40 16.34 -17.20 9.73
CA VAL A 40 15.98 -16.26 10.79
C VAL A 40 16.34 -16.81 12.16
N ILE A 41 17.07 -16.02 12.94
CA ILE A 41 17.41 -16.27 14.33
C ILE A 41 16.80 -15.17 15.18
N ARG A 42 15.92 -15.52 16.10
CA ARG A 42 15.27 -14.55 17.01
C ARG A 42 15.97 -14.54 18.37
N LYS A 43 16.46 -13.37 18.77
CA LYS A 43 17.21 -13.20 20.06
C LYS A 43 16.87 -11.86 20.71
N PHE A 44 17.02 -11.79 22.04
CA PHE A 44 16.89 -10.53 22.78
C PHE A 44 18.13 -9.64 22.72
N LYS A 45 19.27 -10.22 22.33
CA LYS A 45 20.55 -9.51 22.16
C LYS A 45 21.43 -10.26 21.19
N VAL A 46 22.27 -9.54 20.48
CA VAL A 46 23.34 -10.11 19.66
C VAL A 46 24.43 -10.70 20.55
N ASP A 47 24.88 -11.89 20.25
CA ASP A 47 25.98 -12.62 20.89
C ASP A 47 27.04 -13.02 19.87
N VAL A 48 28.10 -13.69 20.33
CA VAL A 48 29.25 -14.10 19.49
C VAL A 48 28.83 -14.94 18.29
N ASP A 49 27.78 -15.76 18.44
CA ASP A 49 27.32 -16.65 17.36
C ASP A 49 26.49 -15.91 16.30
N THR A 50 25.97 -14.74 16.65
CA THR A 50 25.04 -13.98 15.82
C THR A 50 25.59 -12.63 15.34
N GLU A 51 26.72 -12.15 15.88
CA GLU A 51 27.31 -10.86 15.49
C GLU A 51 27.80 -10.79 14.06
N THR A 52 28.00 -11.93 13.41
CA THR A 52 28.44 -12.08 12.02
C THR A 52 27.30 -12.31 11.03
N ALA A 53 26.04 -12.25 11.50
CA ALA A 53 24.88 -12.38 10.61
C ALA A 53 24.87 -11.29 9.52
N ASP A 54 24.31 -11.62 8.36
CA ASP A 54 24.23 -10.70 7.24
C ASP A 54 23.34 -9.50 7.54
N TYR A 55 22.23 -9.75 8.21
CA TYR A 55 21.31 -8.71 8.68
C TYR A 55 21.10 -8.84 10.21
N ILE A 56 21.16 -7.71 10.89
CA ILE A 56 20.82 -7.57 12.32
C ILE A 56 19.81 -6.45 12.42
N LEU A 57 18.55 -6.79 12.73
CA LEU A 57 17.42 -5.89 12.60
C LEU A 57 16.66 -5.79 13.94
N ASP A 58 16.33 -4.56 14.34
CA ASP A 58 15.47 -4.27 15.50
C ASP A 58 15.93 -4.95 16.80
N ILE A 59 17.21 -4.88 17.14
CA ILE A 59 17.79 -5.62 18.28
C ILE A 59 18.76 -4.78 19.14
N GLY A 60 18.58 -3.47 19.18
CA GLY A 60 19.35 -2.61 20.08
C GLY A 60 20.78 -2.32 19.65
N ARG A 61 21.06 -2.22 18.35
CA ARG A 61 22.39 -1.90 17.79
C ARG A 61 22.38 -0.60 17.01
N VAL A 62 23.54 0.07 16.99
CA VAL A 62 23.75 1.26 16.15
C VAL A 62 23.75 0.87 14.68
N ASP A 63 23.09 1.63 13.83
CA ASP A 63 23.03 1.44 12.39
C ASP A 63 24.42 1.30 11.76
N LYS A 64 24.56 0.27 10.92
CA LYS A 64 25.76 0.02 10.13
C LYS A 64 25.36 -0.63 8.80
N VAL A 65 25.81 -0.10 7.70
CA VAL A 65 25.59 -0.69 6.38
C VAL A 65 26.93 -0.84 5.66
N THR A 66 27.28 -2.08 5.37
CA THR A 66 28.46 -2.44 4.58
C THR A 66 28.05 -3.47 3.53
N GLU A 67 28.94 -3.82 2.62
CA GLU A 67 28.70 -4.87 1.62
C GLU A 67 28.48 -6.28 2.22
N ASN A 68 28.95 -6.50 3.45
CA ASN A 68 28.93 -7.80 4.12
C ASN A 68 27.96 -7.88 5.29
N GLN A 69 27.47 -6.75 5.80
CA GLN A 69 26.58 -6.71 6.96
C GLN A 69 25.71 -5.47 6.96
N VAL A 70 24.43 -5.64 7.28
CA VAL A 70 23.44 -4.59 7.48
C VAL A 70 22.90 -4.67 8.90
N ILE A 71 23.11 -3.62 9.69
CA ILE A 71 22.53 -3.44 11.03
C ILE A 71 21.61 -2.24 10.99
N LEU A 72 20.33 -2.42 11.31
CA LEU A 72 19.33 -1.35 11.34
C LEU A 72 18.46 -1.48 12.60
N ASP A 73 18.40 -0.38 13.33
CA ASP A 73 17.64 -0.26 14.56
C ASP A 73 17.15 1.18 14.73
N HIS A 74 16.12 1.39 15.49
CA HIS A 74 15.55 2.72 15.75
C HIS A 74 15.56 3.12 17.24
N HIS A 75 15.94 2.22 18.14
CA HIS A 75 15.86 2.42 19.58
C HIS A 75 16.91 3.41 20.13
N GLN A 76 18.11 3.49 19.53
CA GLN A 76 19.18 4.36 20.02
C GLN A 76 19.11 5.80 19.51
N THR A 77 18.67 5.97 18.29
CA THR A 77 18.63 7.28 17.61
C THR A 77 17.29 7.44 16.92
N PRO A 78 16.25 7.90 17.63
CA PRO A 78 14.95 8.15 17.00
C PRO A 78 15.09 9.29 15.98
N GLU A 79 14.96 8.95 14.70
CA GLU A 79 15.01 9.85 13.57
C GLU A 79 13.64 9.88 12.88
N LEU A 80 13.30 11.03 12.27
CA LEU A 80 12.08 11.15 11.46
C LEU A 80 12.33 10.68 10.04
N ILE A 81 11.34 10.03 9.44
CA ILE A 81 11.32 9.75 8.00
C ILE A 81 11.25 11.07 7.26
N GLU A 82 12.16 11.27 6.30
CA GLU A 82 12.30 12.53 5.57
C GLU A 82 10.96 13.06 5.02
N GLY A 83 10.69 14.34 5.30
CA GLY A 83 9.46 15.01 4.86
C GLY A 83 8.20 14.62 5.63
N THR A 84 8.33 13.91 6.77
CA THR A 84 7.21 13.48 7.62
C THR A 84 7.47 13.75 9.09
N GLU A 85 6.45 13.57 9.93
CA GLU A 85 6.58 13.57 11.39
C GLU A 85 6.59 12.14 11.99
N VAL A 86 6.65 11.12 11.12
CA VAL A 86 6.69 9.72 11.51
C VAL A 86 8.12 9.32 11.82
N LYS A 87 8.33 8.69 12.97
CA LYS A 87 9.65 8.15 13.37
C LYS A 87 9.97 6.90 12.56
N HIS A 88 11.26 6.70 12.28
CA HIS A 88 11.73 5.45 11.70
C HIS A 88 11.46 4.25 12.63
N CYS A 89 11.21 3.10 12.03
CA CYS A 89 11.35 1.77 12.63
C CYS A 89 12.36 0.97 11.78
N ALA A 90 12.75 -0.23 12.21
CA ALA A 90 13.72 -1.04 11.47
C ALA A 90 13.26 -1.32 10.03
N PHE A 91 11.97 -1.60 9.82
CA PHE A 91 11.38 -1.83 8.50
C PHE A 91 11.47 -0.61 7.58
N SER A 92 11.18 0.60 8.08
CA SER A 92 11.28 1.80 7.27
C SER A 92 12.71 2.10 6.84
N LYS A 93 13.68 1.92 7.75
CA LYS A 93 15.12 2.07 7.46
C LYS A 93 15.61 1.03 6.44
N LEU A 94 15.15 -0.21 6.54
CA LEU A 94 15.45 -1.27 5.58
C LEU A 94 14.88 -0.95 4.20
N THR A 95 13.60 -0.59 4.16
CA THR A 95 12.88 -0.27 2.92
C THR A 95 13.52 0.90 2.19
N GLU A 96 13.87 1.98 2.90
CA GLU A 96 14.52 3.16 2.34
C GLU A 96 15.82 2.81 1.59
N ARG A 97 16.62 1.90 2.16
CA ARG A 97 17.89 1.48 1.57
C ARG A 97 17.74 0.49 0.42
N MET A 98 16.66 -0.28 0.43
CA MET A 98 16.39 -1.30 -0.60
C MET A 98 15.66 -0.75 -1.81
N ILE A 99 14.86 0.31 -1.67
CA ILE A 99 14.16 0.92 -2.81
C ILE A 99 15.19 1.61 -3.72
N ASP A 100 15.00 1.41 -5.02
CA ASP A 100 15.71 2.17 -6.04
C ASP A 100 15.26 3.64 -5.98
N PRO A 101 16.18 4.60 -5.74
CA PRO A 101 15.84 6.02 -5.60
C PRO A 101 15.18 6.63 -6.85
N ASP A 102 15.42 6.07 -8.03
CA ASP A 102 14.83 6.56 -9.29
C ASP A 102 13.33 6.19 -9.41
N ASN A 103 12.84 5.25 -8.62
CA ASN A 103 11.43 4.84 -8.59
C ASN A 103 10.57 5.72 -7.67
N VAL A 104 10.52 7.04 -7.94
CA VAL A 104 9.87 8.04 -7.08
C VAL A 104 8.38 7.73 -6.82
N LEU A 105 7.61 7.41 -7.87
CA LEU A 105 6.18 7.09 -7.73
C LEU A 105 5.97 5.82 -6.90
N PHE A 106 6.74 4.78 -7.15
CA PHE A 106 6.67 3.56 -6.38
C PHE A 106 6.99 3.81 -4.90
N LYS A 107 8.07 4.55 -4.61
CA LYS A 107 8.43 4.94 -3.24
C LYS A 107 7.27 5.68 -2.58
N LYS A 108 6.71 6.71 -3.23
CA LYS A 108 5.58 7.51 -2.71
C LYS A 108 4.38 6.62 -2.33
N HIS A 109 3.94 5.75 -3.25
CA HIS A 109 2.79 4.87 -3.00
C HIS A 109 3.07 3.82 -1.93
N LEU A 110 4.26 3.20 -1.92
CA LEU A 110 4.62 2.20 -0.93
C LEU A 110 4.73 2.80 0.48
N TYR A 111 5.32 4.00 0.59
CA TYR A 111 5.41 4.69 1.87
C TYR A 111 4.03 4.97 2.45
N ASN A 112 3.13 5.52 1.67
CA ASN A 112 1.77 5.83 2.14
C ASN A 112 0.95 4.56 2.47
N ALA A 113 1.08 3.50 1.68
CA ALA A 113 0.26 2.31 1.83
C ALA A 113 0.79 1.34 2.91
N LEU A 114 2.09 1.35 3.21
CA LEU A 114 2.72 0.34 4.05
C LEU A 114 3.75 0.92 5.03
N VAL A 115 4.76 1.64 4.54
CA VAL A 115 5.94 1.98 5.35
C VAL A 115 5.60 2.93 6.48
N LEU A 116 4.93 4.05 6.19
CA LEU A 116 4.54 5.04 7.21
C LEU A 116 3.54 4.48 8.22
N PRO A 117 2.47 3.76 7.81
CA PRO A 117 1.57 3.12 8.76
C PRO A 117 2.24 2.11 9.69
N VAL A 118 3.16 1.28 9.18
CA VAL A 118 3.91 0.32 10.01
C VAL A 118 4.83 1.07 10.98
N ALA A 119 5.58 2.07 10.51
CA ALA A 119 6.49 2.84 11.35
C ALA A 119 5.75 3.63 12.44
N ALA A 120 4.62 4.26 12.13
CA ALA A 120 3.80 4.96 13.11
C ALA A 120 3.24 3.99 14.17
N GLN A 121 2.73 2.83 13.75
CA GLN A 121 2.23 1.79 14.65
C GLN A 121 3.33 1.30 15.61
N ASP A 122 4.52 1.01 15.10
CA ASP A 122 5.64 0.49 15.87
C ASP A 122 6.15 1.49 16.92
N ASN A 123 6.20 2.77 16.56
CA ASN A 123 6.57 3.85 17.46
C ASN A 123 5.44 4.33 18.40
N GLY A 124 4.29 3.67 18.40
CA GLY A 124 3.12 4.10 19.20
C GLY A 124 2.58 5.47 18.81
N GLN A 125 2.86 5.95 17.60
CA GLN A 125 2.34 7.21 17.08
C GLN A 125 0.92 7.03 16.53
N ASN A 126 0.07 8.02 16.76
CA ASN A 126 -1.30 7.97 16.25
C ASN A 126 -1.31 8.28 14.73
N TYR A 127 -1.42 7.25 13.92
CA TYR A 127 -1.41 7.38 12.45
C TYR A 127 -2.48 8.34 11.91
N SER A 128 -3.62 8.50 12.58
CA SER A 128 -4.68 9.42 12.13
C SER A 128 -4.27 10.90 12.22
N GLU A 129 -3.38 11.27 13.13
CA GLU A 129 -2.84 12.62 13.25
C GLU A 129 -1.98 13.01 12.04
N PHE A 130 -1.41 12.03 11.36
CA PHE A 130 -0.61 12.21 10.16
C PHE A 130 -1.40 11.99 8.86
N GLY A 131 -2.72 11.81 8.95
CA GLY A 131 -3.57 11.52 7.79
C GLY A 131 -3.32 10.13 7.17
N LEU A 132 -2.68 9.22 7.91
CA LEU A 132 -2.41 7.85 7.48
C LEU A 132 -3.61 6.94 7.74
N VAL A 133 -3.72 5.89 6.95
CA VAL A 133 -4.63 4.77 7.20
C VAL A 133 -4.02 3.79 8.21
N PRO A 134 -4.82 2.93 8.89
CA PRO A 134 -4.28 1.86 9.72
C PRO A 134 -3.29 0.99 8.95
N SER A 135 -2.25 0.54 9.65
CA SER A 135 -1.27 -0.37 9.04
C SER A 135 -1.96 -1.63 8.48
N PRO A 136 -1.64 -2.05 7.24
CA PRO A 136 -2.15 -3.30 6.69
C PRO A 136 -1.64 -4.53 7.46
N LEU A 137 -0.64 -4.36 8.34
CA LEU A 137 -0.08 -5.40 9.19
C LEU A 137 -0.57 -5.35 10.64
N THR A 138 -1.68 -4.65 10.93
CA THR A 138 -2.28 -4.64 12.30
C THR A 138 -2.62 -6.03 12.82
N PHE A 139 -2.90 -6.99 11.94
CA PHE A 139 -3.16 -8.38 12.33
C PHE A 139 -1.99 -9.06 13.05
N VAL A 140 -0.76 -8.58 12.86
CA VAL A 140 0.45 -9.14 13.49
C VAL A 140 0.30 -9.21 15.00
N ASN A 141 -0.18 -8.13 15.63
CA ASN A 141 -0.40 -8.07 17.06
C ASN A 141 -1.46 -9.09 17.55
N ALA A 142 -2.49 -9.34 16.71
CA ALA A 142 -3.54 -10.30 17.04
C ALA A 142 -3.10 -11.76 16.90
N MET A 143 -1.99 -12.01 16.20
CA MET A 143 -1.45 -13.35 15.94
C MET A 143 -0.40 -13.78 16.99
N GLY A 144 -0.02 -12.91 17.90
CA GLY A 144 0.88 -13.23 19.01
C GLY A 144 0.31 -14.32 19.93
N LEU A 145 1.20 -15.05 20.61
CA LEU A 145 0.79 -16.06 21.57
C LEU A 145 0.19 -15.41 22.82
N SER A 146 -0.88 -16.03 23.33
CA SER A 146 -1.45 -15.72 24.64
C SER A 146 -0.51 -16.18 25.76
N TRP A 147 -0.63 -15.60 26.95
CA TRP A 147 0.10 -16.05 28.12
C TRP A 147 -0.23 -17.50 28.54
N LYS A 148 -1.31 -18.06 28.01
CA LYS A 148 -1.73 -19.45 28.25
C LYS A 148 -1.13 -20.45 27.26
N ASP A 149 -0.58 -19.95 26.15
CA ASP A 149 -0.02 -20.79 25.09
C ASP A 149 1.39 -21.29 25.47
N ASP A 150 1.84 -22.38 24.86
CA ASP A 150 3.24 -22.82 24.99
C ASP A 150 4.17 -21.82 24.28
N GLN A 151 4.93 -21.07 25.06
CA GLN A 151 5.84 -20.04 24.54
C GLN A 151 6.97 -20.62 23.68
N LYS A 152 7.22 -21.92 23.71
CA LYS A 152 8.16 -22.59 22.80
C LYS A 152 7.71 -22.54 21.33
N LEU A 153 6.41 -22.32 21.09
CA LEU A 153 5.85 -22.19 19.75
C LEU A 153 6.02 -20.79 19.16
N ASN A 154 6.63 -19.85 19.90
CA ASN A 154 6.68 -18.46 19.48
C ASN A 154 7.44 -18.24 18.16
N ASP A 155 8.57 -18.93 17.95
CA ASP A 155 9.33 -18.80 16.71
C ASP A 155 8.63 -19.46 15.51
N GLN A 156 7.92 -20.58 15.76
CA GLN A 156 7.06 -21.16 14.75
C GLN A 156 5.93 -20.19 14.36
N ARG A 157 5.24 -19.62 15.35
CA ARG A 157 4.18 -18.64 15.13
C ARG A 157 4.69 -17.40 14.39
N PHE A 158 5.87 -16.90 14.74
CA PHE A 158 6.53 -15.82 14.02
C PHE A 158 6.68 -16.15 12.52
N GLY A 159 7.18 -17.36 12.19
CA GLY A 159 7.32 -17.82 10.82
C GLY A 159 5.99 -17.87 10.05
N GLU A 160 4.91 -18.32 10.69
CA GLU A 160 3.56 -18.32 10.12
C GLU A 160 3.10 -16.89 9.79
N VAL A 161 3.28 -15.96 10.73
CA VAL A 161 2.87 -14.55 10.60
C VAL A 161 3.70 -13.83 9.54
N VAL A 162 5.01 -14.12 9.44
CA VAL A 162 5.87 -13.62 8.36
C VAL A 162 5.35 -14.06 6.98
N ASN A 163 4.92 -15.31 6.83
CA ASN A 163 4.37 -15.78 5.56
C ASN A 163 3.07 -15.06 5.19
N MET A 164 2.20 -14.77 6.17
CA MET A 164 0.99 -13.96 5.94
C MET A 164 1.36 -12.53 5.54
N ALA A 165 2.28 -11.89 6.24
CA ALA A 165 2.75 -10.54 5.94
C ALA A 165 3.39 -10.46 4.55
N MET A 166 4.16 -11.48 4.15
CA MET A 166 4.76 -11.57 2.81
C MET A 166 3.68 -11.58 1.72
N MET A 167 2.57 -12.30 1.91
CA MET A 167 1.45 -12.30 0.96
C MET A 167 0.81 -10.91 0.84
N VAL A 168 0.59 -10.24 1.98
CA VAL A 168 0.02 -8.87 2.01
C VAL A 168 0.95 -7.89 1.32
N ILE A 169 2.24 -7.87 1.67
CA ILE A 169 3.25 -6.98 1.10
C ILE A 169 3.38 -7.20 -0.41
N LYS A 170 3.46 -8.46 -0.86
CA LYS A 170 3.53 -8.81 -2.28
C LYS A 170 2.33 -8.28 -3.06
N ASN A 171 1.13 -8.38 -2.49
CA ASN A 171 -0.08 -7.87 -3.15
C ASN A 171 -0.14 -6.34 -3.17
N ILE A 172 0.33 -5.66 -2.12
CA ILE A 172 0.46 -4.20 -2.09
C ILE A 172 1.42 -3.74 -3.18
N ILE A 173 2.60 -4.36 -3.28
CA ILE A 173 3.60 -4.07 -4.31
C ILE A 173 2.98 -4.21 -5.70
N LYS A 174 2.36 -5.36 -5.98
CA LYS A 174 1.69 -5.61 -7.27
C LYS A 174 0.62 -4.55 -7.59
N THR A 175 -0.21 -4.20 -6.62
CA THR A 175 -1.25 -3.17 -6.81
C THR A 175 -0.65 -1.79 -7.13
N ILE A 176 0.50 -1.45 -6.52
CA ILE A 176 1.21 -0.21 -6.81
C ILE A 176 1.80 -0.24 -8.22
N GLU A 177 2.40 -1.36 -8.63
CA GLU A 177 2.91 -1.55 -10.01
C GLU A 177 1.80 -1.39 -11.04
N ASP A 178 0.68 -2.09 -10.84
CA ASP A 178 -0.50 -2.00 -11.71
C ASP A 178 -1.03 -0.55 -11.82
N LYS A 179 -1.00 0.22 -10.71
CA LYS A 179 -1.38 1.64 -10.71
C LYS A 179 -0.42 2.50 -11.53
N ILE A 180 0.89 2.30 -11.34
CA ILE A 180 1.92 3.07 -12.05
C ILE A 180 1.85 2.79 -13.55
N GLU A 181 1.69 1.52 -13.93
CA GLU A 181 1.56 1.12 -15.33
C GLU A 181 0.33 1.76 -16.01
N ALA A 182 -0.76 1.95 -15.27
CA ALA A 182 -1.98 2.54 -15.81
C ALA A 182 -1.93 4.07 -15.99
N VAL A 183 -0.97 4.78 -15.39
CA VAL A 183 -0.94 6.27 -15.37
C VAL A 183 -0.96 6.86 -16.78
N ASP A 184 -0.15 6.34 -17.70
CA ASP A 184 -0.02 6.86 -19.05
C ASP A 184 -1.34 6.67 -19.84
N GLU A 185 -1.99 5.52 -19.70
CA GLU A 185 -3.23 5.19 -20.39
C GLU A 185 -4.39 6.05 -19.87
N VAL A 186 -4.50 6.20 -18.53
CA VAL A 186 -5.50 7.08 -17.92
C VAL A 186 -5.28 8.54 -18.34
N THR A 187 -4.03 9.00 -18.34
CA THR A 187 -3.67 10.35 -18.78
C THR A 187 -4.03 10.59 -20.26
N ALA A 188 -3.79 9.60 -21.12
CA ALA A 188 -4.16 9.68 -22.52
C ALA A 188 -5.69 9.74 -22.70
N ALA A 189 -6.46 9.01 -21.91
CA ALA A 189 -7.92 9.07 -21.91
C ALA A 189 -8.43 10.44 -21.39
N ILE A 190 -7.82 10.99 -20.33
CA ILE A 190 -8.17 12.33 -19.82
C ILE A 190 -8.02 13.41 -20.90
N ARG A 191 -6.97 13.33 -21.75
CA ARG A 191 -6.76 14.30 -22.84
C ARG A 191 -7.86 14.25 -23.92
N LYS A 192 -8.59 13.13 -24.03
CA LYS A 192 -9.70 12.93 -24.97
C LYS A 192 -11.07 13.16 -24.33
N MET A 193 -11.09 13.45 -23.05
CA MET A 193 -12.32 13.64 -22.28
C MET A 193 -13.13 14.84 -22.78
N GLU A 194 -14.45 14.71 -22.77
CA GLU A 194 -15.39 15.77 -23.08
C GLU A 194 -16.35 16.02 -21.91
N GLY A 195 -16.60 17.29 -21.59
CA GLY A 195 -17.64 17.72 -20.66
C GLY A 195 -17.50 17.17 -19.23
N GLY A 196 -16.27 16.81 -18.78
CA GLY A 196 -16.03 16.27 -17.46
C GLY A 196 -16.39 14.77 -17.28
N VAL A 197 -16.63 14.07 -18.39
CA VAL A 197 -16.91 12.62 -18.43
C VAL A 197 -15.72 11.90 -19.07
N LEU A 198 -15.03 11.10 -18.26
CA LEU A 198 -13.91 10.25 -18.69
C LEU A 198 -14.43 8.88 -19.11
N VAL A 199 -14.12 8.43 -20.31
CA VAL A 199 -14.46 7.09 -20.80
C VAL A 199 -13.18 6.26 -20.92
N LEU A 200 -13.17 5.07 -20.31
CA LEU A 200 -12.08 4.11 -20.38
C LEU A 200 -12.53 2.87 -21.16
N ASP A 201 -11.68 2.39 -22.07
CA ASP A 201 -11.97 1.22 -22.91
C ASP A 201 -11.91 -0.11 -22.11
N ARG A 202 -11.25 -0.08 -20.96
CA ARG A 202 -11.15 -1.16 -19.98
C ARG A 202 -11.11 -0.62 -18.56
N TYR A 203 -11.35 -1.45 -17.55
CA TYR A 203 -11.10 -1.04 -16.18
C TYR A 203 -9.62 -0.77 -15.97
N LEU A 204 -9.30 0.41 -15.46
CA LEU A 204 -7.97 0.84 -15.02
C LEU A 204 -8.05 1.40 -13.60
N PRO A 205 -7.01 1.35 -12.80
CA PRO A 205 -6.92 2.02 -11.49
C PRO A 205 -6.76 3.54 -11.68
N TRP A 206 -7.84 4.21 -12.05
CA TRP A 206 -7.90 5.61 -12.50
C TRP A 206 -7.93 6.65 -11.39
N VAL A 207 -8.33 6.27 -10.16
CA VAL A 207 -8.70 7.21 -9.09
C VAL A 207 -7.59 8.20 -8.76
N ASP A 208 -6.38 7.71 -8.51
CA ASP A 208 -5.24 8.55 -8.09
C ASP A 208 -4.85 9.54 -9.21
N SER A 209 -4.78 9.07 -10.47
CA SER A 209 -4.46 9.90 -11.64
C SER A 209 -5.51 11.00 -11.90
N VAL A 210 -6.79 10.67 -11.72
CA VAL A 210 -7.88 11.62 -11.91
C VAL A 210 -7.92 12.67 -10.78
N ILE A 211 -7.68 12.26 -9.54
CA ILE A 211 -7.61 13.21 -8.41
C ILE A 211 -6.44 14.18 -8.60
N GLU A 212 -5.28 13.68 -9.01
CA GLU A 212 -4.10 14.50 -9.30
C GLU A 212 -4.37 15.49 -10.45
N TYR A 213 -5.01 15.05 -11.52
CA TYR A 213 -5.43 15.91 -12.64
C TYR A 213 -6.46 16.96 -12.21
N ASN A 214 -7.42 16.59 -11.37
CA ASN A 214 -8.43 17.51 -10.85
C ASN A 214 -7.80 18.61 -9.98
N ASN A 215 -6.79 18.29 -9.20
CA ASN A 215 -6.03 19.24 -8.37
C ASN A 215 -6.95 20.21 -7.57
N GLY A 216 -7.96 19.65 -6.90
CA GLY A 216 -8.93 20.43 -6.12
C GLY A 216 -10.06 21.08 -6.91
N GLU A 217 -10.16 20.87 -8.24
CA GLU A 217 -11.21 21.37 -9.11
C GLU A 217 -11.93 20.21 -9.83
N PRO A 218 -13.28 20.27 -10.02
CA PRO A 218 -14.04 19.18 -10.62
C PRO A 218 -13.91 19.13 -12.17
N LYS A 219 -12.68 18.94 -12.69
CA LYS A 219 -12.44 18.85 -14.14
C LYS A 219 -12.97 17.53 -14.71
N VAL A 220 -12.71 16.40 -14.02
CA VAL A 220 -13.35 15.10 -14.26
C VAL A 220 -14.34 14.87 -13.14
N LYS A 221 -15.59 14.68 -13.48
CA LYS A 221 -16.69 14.49 -12.53
C LYS A 221 -17.18 13.04 -12.49
N LEU A 222 -17.21 12.37 -13.66
CA LEU A 222 -17.67 11.01 -13.85
C LEU A 222 -16.66 10.20 -14.66
N VAL A 223 -16.56 8.90 -14.34
CA VAL A 223 -15.76 7.93 -15.09
C VAL A 223 -16.66 6.79 -15.53
N ILE A 224 -16.57 6.43 -16.82
CA ILE A 224 -17.25 5.28 -17.43
C ILE A 224 -16.20 4.23 -17.76
N TYR A 225 -16.47 2.98 -17.40
CA TYR A 225 -15.60 1.85 -17.70
C TYR A 225 -16.38 0.53 -17.78
N PRO A 226 -15.89 -0.48 -18.54
CA PRO A 226 -16.52 -1.78 -18.61
C PRO A 226 -16.62 -2.46 -17.25
N SER A 227 -17.77 -3.10 -16.99
CA SER A 227 -18.01 -3.87 -15.77
C SER A 227 -17.64 -5.35 -15.99
N ASN A 228 -17.03 -5.97 -14.99
CA ASN A 228 -16.77 -7.42 -14.98
C ASN A 228 -18.06 -8.28 -15.01
N ARG A 229 -19.22 -7.66 -14.80
CA ARG A 229 -20.54 -8.31 -14.85
C ARG A 229 -21.23 -8.15 -16.22
N GLY A 230 -20.53 -7.58 -17.19
CA GLY A 230 -21.08 -7.11 -18.48
C GLY A 230 -21.61 -5.68 -18.37
N GLY A 231 -21.74 -4.99 -19.52
CA GLY A 231 -22.12 -3.59 -19.56
C GLY A 231 -21.06 -2.64 -19.01
N PHE A 232 -21.51 -1.45 -18.57
CA PHE A 232 -20.64 -0.34 -18.19
C PHE A 232 -21.04 0.27 -16.85
N ASN A 233 -20.04 0.63 -16.06
CA ASN A 233 -20.21 1.41 -14.84
C ASN A 233 -20.11 2.89 -15.15
N ILE A 234 -20.95 3.71 -14.52
CA ILE A 234 -20.69 5.12 -14.27
C ILE A 234 -20.33 5.27 -12.81
N GLN A 235 -19.23 5.94 -12.52
CA GLN A 235 -18.78 6.20 -11.15
C GLN A 235 -18.45 7.67 -10.97
N VAL A 236 -18.89 8.26 -9.84
CA VAL A 236 -18.50 9.62 -9.47
C VAL A 236 -17.05 9.67 -9.06
N VAL A 237 -16.38 10.80 -9.33
CA VAL A 237 -15.00 11.03 -8.92
C VAL A 237 -14.99 11.54 -7.48
N PRO A 238 -14.29 10.86 -6.55
CA PRO A 238 -14.14 11.33 -5.18
C PRO A 238 -13.27 12.60 -5.13
N ILE A 239 -13.48 13.43 -4.10
CA ILE A 239 -12.70 14.66 -3.87
C ILE A 239 -11.25 14.30 -3.53
N LYS A 240 -11.06 13.21 -2.75
CA LYS A 240 -9.74 12.68 -2.38
C LYS A 240 -9.76 11.16 -2.30
N GLY A 241 -8.60 10.54 -2.42
CA GLY A 241 -8.45 9.09 -2.34
C GLY A 241 -8.99 8.54 -1.02
N GLY A 242 -9.71 7.41 -1.09
CA GLY A 242 -10.30 6.76 0.07
C GLY A 242 -11.53 7.47 0.67
N SER A 243 -11.99 8.59 0.10
CA SER A 243 -13.19 9.31 0.53
C SER A 243 -14.44 8.83 -0.22
N PHE A 244 -15.58 8.89 0.46
CA PHE A 244 -16.91 8.78 -0.16
C PHE A 244 -17.47 10.14 -0.58
N GLU A 245 -16.82 11.25 -0.23
CA GLU A 245 -17.19 12.57 -0.70
C GLU A 245 -16.80 12.73 -2.16
N SER A 246 -17.75 13.21 -2.98
CA SER A 246 -17.59 13.39 -4.41
C SER A 246 -18.08 14.76 -4.87
N TRP A 247 -17.59 15.21 -6.02
CA TRP A 247 -17.97 16.51 -6.59
C TRP A 247 -19.43 16.59 -7.02
N LEU A 248 -20.05 15.44 -7.32
CA LEU A 248 -21.46 15.34 -7.62
C LEU A 248 -22.01 14.01 -7.10
N LYS A 249 -23.34 13.90 -7.10
CA LYS A 249 -24.05 12.64 -6.82
C LYS A 249 -24.87 12.25 -8.05
N ILE A 250 -24.98 10.95 -8.29
CA ILE A 250 -25.89 10.43 -9.32
C ILE A 250 -27.32 10.53 -8.79
N PRO A 251 -28.24 11.24 -9.50
CA PRO A 251 -29.63 11.32 -9.10
C PRO A 251 -30.34 9.96 -9.16
N GLU A 252 -31.33 9.74 -8.31
CA GLU A 252 -32.09 8.46 -8.26
C GLU A 252 -32.86 8.21 -9.58
N GLU A 253 -33.29 9.26 -10.26
CA GLU A 253 -34.02 9.19 -11.53
C GLU A 253 -33.21 8.54 -12.66
N VAL A 254 -31.89 8.47 -12.51
CA VAL A 254 -30.98 7.77 -13.45
C VAL A 254 -31.35 6.29 -13.58
N ALA A 255 -31.92 5.69 -12.53
CA ALA A 255 -32.40 4.31 -12.56
C ALA A 255 -33.51 4.08 -13.62
N ASN A 256 -34.21 5.13 -14.04
CA ASN A 256 -35.28 5.07 -15.04
C ASN A 256 -34.83 5.34 -16.48
N LEU A 257 -33.53 5.63 -16.69
CA LEU A 257 -32.99 5.86 -18.02
C LEU A 257 -32.87 4.56 -18.81
N GLU A 258 -32.96 4.68 -20.14
CA GLU A 258 -32.77 3.56 -21.04
C GLU A 258 -31.42 2.91 -20.84
N GLY A 259 -31.38 1.57 -20.87
CA GLY A 259 -30.18 0.77 -20.65
C GLY A 259 -29.68 0.72 -19.21
N CYS A 260 -30.25 1.46 -18.26
CA CYS A 260 -29.93 1.31 -16.84
C CYS A 260 -30.46 -0.01 -16.28
N SER A 261 -29.64 -0.71 -15.50
CA SER A 261 -30.02 -1.99 -14.88
C SER A 261 -31.06 -1.86 -13.75
N GLY A 262 -31.61 -0.66 -13.53
CA GLY A 262 -32.51 -0.36 -12.42
C GLY A 262 -31.84 -0.21 -11.06
N GLN A 263 -30.51 -0.25 -11.02
CA GLN A 263 -29.70 -0.01 -9.83
C GLN A 263 -28.86 1.26 -10.04
N ALA A 264 -29.33 2.39 -9.55
CA ALA A 264 -28.54 3.59 -9.41
C ALA A 264 -28.33 3.89 -7.91
N HIS A 265 -27.13 4.21 -7.57
CA HIS A 265 -26.71 4.65 -6.23
C HIS A 265 -26.05 6.02 -6.38
N SER A 266 -26.06 6.85 -5.36
CA SER A 266 -25.46 8.20 -5.42
C SER A 266 -24.01 8.25 -5.96
N ALA A 267 -23.29 7.14 -5.92
CA ALA A 267 -21.91 7.01 -6.38
C ALA A 267 -21.75 6.16 -7.66
N PHE A 268 -22.75 5.33 -8.01
CA PHE A 268 -22.63 4.33 -9.10
C PHE A 268 -23.95 4.18 -9.85
N ALA A 269 -23.84 3.93 -11.16
CA ALA A 269 -24.92 3.41 -11.97
C ALA A 269 -24.38 2.41 -12.99
N PHE A 270 -25.22 1.48 -13.45
CA PHE A 270 -24.86 0.42 -14.39
C PHE A 270 -25.72 0.51 -15.65
N PHE A 271 -25.07 0.40 -16.79
CA PHE A 271 -25.71 0.47 -18.11
C PHE A 271 -25.31 -0.73 -18.97
N ASP A 272 -26.20 -1.10 -19.89
CA ASP A 272 -26.00 -2.21 -20.83
C ASP A 272 -24.97 -1.91 -21.93
N SER A 273 -24.84 -0.63 -22.31
CA SER A 273 -23.95 -0.17 -23.38
C SER A 273 -23.19 1.10 -23.00
N VAL A 274 -22.10 1.37 -23.70
CA VAL A 274 -21.30 2.59 -23.49
C VAL A 274 -22.08 3.83 -23.98
N GLU A 275 -22.87 3.70 -25.02
CA GLU A 275 -23.69 4.76 -25.57
C GLU A 275 -24.71 5.26 -24.57
N HIS A 276 -25.48 4.35 -23.95
CA HIS A 276 -26.43 4.70 -22.87
C HIS A 276 -25.73 5.28 -21.63
N ALA A 277 -24.57 4.72 -21.26
CA ALA A 277 -23.78 5.26 -20.14
C ALA A 277 -23.29 6.69 -20.43
N VAL A 278 -22.79 6.98 -21.63
CA VAL A 278 -22.33 8.32 -22.02
C VAL A 278 -23.47 9.33 -22.06
N GLU A 279 -24.63 8.94 -22.63
CA GLU A 279 -25.82 9.80 -22.68
C GLU A 279 -26.29 10.17 -21.25
N ALA A 280 -26.40 9.15 -20.38
CA ALA A 280 -26.77 9.36 -18.98
C ALA A 280 -25.75 10.24 -18.24
N ALA A 281 -24.45 9.99 -18.42
CA ALA A 281 -23.41 10.79 -17.77
C ALA A 281 -23.42 12.26 -18.21
N ARG A 282 -23.63 12.54 -19.49
CA ARG A 282 -23.77 13.91 -20.02
C ARG A 282 -24.97 14.63 -19.40
N LYS A 283 -26.09 13.93 -19.23
CA LYS A 283 -27.28 14.47 -18.57
C LYS A 283 -26.99 14.79 -17.09
N ILE A 284 -26.41 13.85 -16.35
CA ILE A 284 -26.02 14.03 -14.93
C ILE A 284 -25.11 15.26 -14.75
N VAL A 285 -24.10 15.42 -15.62
CA VAL A 285 -23.14 16.54 -15.49
C VAL A 285 -23.77 17.87 -15.88
N LYS A 286 -24.74 17.90 -16.80
CA LYS A 286 -25.43 19.11 -17.23
C LYS A 286 -26.40 19.63 -16.16
N ASP A 287 -27.03 18.73 -15.41
CA ASP A 287 -28.03 19.04 -14.41
C ASP A 287 -27.39 19.33 -13.02
N ALA A 288 -26.06 19.14 -12.87
CA ALA A 288 -25.27 19.38 -11.65
C ALA A 288 -24.50 20.70 -11.69
#